data_135408ee73a1478e05974c482ecac6c4
#
_entry.id   135408ee73a1478e05974c482ecac6c4
#
_cell.length_a   1.000
_cell.length_b   1.000
_cell.length_c   1.000
_cell.angle_alpha   90.00
_cell.angle_beta   90.00
_cell.angle_gamma   90.00
#
_symmetry.space_group_name_H-M   'P 1'
#
loop_
_entity.id
_entity.type
_entity.pdbx_description
1 polymer ?
#
loop_
_entity_poly.entity_id
_entity_poly.type
_entity_poly.pdbx_seq_one_letter_code
_entity_poly.pdbx_strand_id
1 'polypeptide(L)'
;MARLLGECALSLEEPARAAMGQTTLTALAGVAASRRPGQSVSGDAGGWFRDERGVLWVVLCDGMGSGPEAAKDSRFAYRLLEQLLSSGIGPETALGTLCGALELRWECTGGFTTIDLLELDLKSGEGVVYKLGAGPTYLRRDGVLSRIGSSTLPAGLRPGGAPDVSRFRLRPGDLAVLVSDGVT
;
A
#
# COMPACT_ATOMS: atom_id res chain seq x y z
N MET A 1 4.32 8.06 -26.42
CA MET A 1 5.08 7.09 -25.62
C MET A 1 4.47 7.11 -24.24
N ALA A 2 3.66 6.08 -23.89
CA ALA A 2 3.01 6.01 -22.60
C ALA A 2 4.07 5.77 -21.53
N ARG A 3 4.18 6.69 -20.57
CA ARG A 3 4.94 6.46 -19.33
C ARG A 3 4.16 5.40 -18.53
N LEU A 4 4.74 4.23 -18.35
CA LEU A 4 4.25 3.26 -17.39
C LEU A 4 4.51 3.85 -15.99
N LEU A 5 3.45 4.26 -15.36
CA LEU A 5 3.45 4.82 -14.02
C LEU A 5 3.45 3.66 -13.01
N GLY A 6 4.13 3.82 -11.88
CA GLY A 6 4.09 2.85 -10.79
C GLY A 6 2.73 2.92 -10.09
N GLU A 7 1.83 2.06 -10.49
CA GLU A 7 0.46 1.98 -9.94
C GLU A 7 0.19 0.59 -9.38
N CYS A 8 -0.43 0.53 -8.22
CA CYS A 8 -1.06 -0.68 -7.72
C CYS A 8 -2.57 -0.50 -7.85
N ALA A 9 -3.21 -1.30 -8.69
CA ALA A 9 -4.64 -1.21 -8.96
C ALA A 9 -5.38 -2.46 -8.47
N LEU A 10 -6.51 -2.24 -7.79
CA LEU A 10 -7.45 -3.27 -7.36
C LEU A 10 -8.77 -3.10 -8.07
N SER A 11 -9.23 -4.14 -8.75
CA SER A 11 -10.59 -4.21 -9.30
C SER A 11 -11.35 -5.37 -8.64
N LEU A 12 -12.59 -5.13 -8.23
CA LEU A 12 -13.48 -6.15 -7.69
C LEU A 12 -14.40 -6.64 -8.79
N GLU A 13 -14.38 -7.95 -9.05
CA GLU A 13 -15.31 -8.63 -9.97
C GLU A 13 -16.43 -9.31 -9.17
N GLU A 14 -17.62 -9.37 -9.75
CA GLU A 14 -18.71 -10.16 -9.14
C GLU A 14 -18.32 -11.65 -9.12
N PRO A 15 -18.50 -12.35 -7.99
CA PRO A 15 -18.32 -13.78 -7.94
C PRO A 15 -19.41 -14.46 -8.79
N ALA A 16 -19.02 -15.45 -9.58
CA ALA A 16 -19.97 -16.37 -10.17
C ALA A 16 -20.87 -16.92 -9.06
N ARG A 17 -22.20 -16.80 -9.23
CA ARG A 17 -23.23 -17.15 -8.25
C ARG A 17 -22.93 -18.48 -7.57
N ALA A 18 -22.35 -18.44 -6.39
CA ALA A 18 -22.22 -19.58 -5.50
C ALA A 18 -23.41 -19.61 -4.53
N ALA A 19 -23.95 -20.78 -4.34
CA ALA A 19 -25.15 -21.05 -3.55
C ALA A 19 -25.07 -20.50 -2.13
N MET A 20 -26.13 -19.80 -1.73
CA MET A 20 -26.62 -19.52 -0.37
C MET A 20 -25.59 -19.02 0.67
N GLY A 21 -25.58 -17.72 0.92
CA GLY A 21 -25.42 -17.15 2.25
C GLY A 21 -24.34 -16.09 2.47
N GLN A 22 -23.19 -16.11 1.81
CA GLN A 22 -22.19 -15.04 1.92
C GLN A 22 -21.57 -14.74 0.57
N THR A 23 -21.87 -13.57 0.03
CA THR A 23 -21.23 -13.07 -1.21
C THR A 23 -19.81 -12.65 -0.88
N THR A 24 -18.83 -13.51 -1.11
CA THR A 24 -17.41 -13.14 -1.01
C THR A 24 -17.01 -12.40 -2.28
N LEU A 25 -16.43 -11.22 -2.14
CA LEU A 25 -15.91 -10.46 -3.27
C LEU A 25 -14.66 -11.13 -3.84
N THR A 26 -14.52 -11.08 -5.15
CA THR A 26 -13.27 -11.44 -5.82
C THR A 26 -12.53 -10.16 -6.19
N ALA A 27 -11.26 -10.07 -5.84
CA ALA A 27 -10.41 -8.94 -6.19
C ALA A 27 -9.33 -9.37 -7.17
N LEU A 28 -9.14 -8.59 -8.23
CA LEU A 28 -7.96 -8.62 -9.07
C LEU A 28 -7.00 -7.54 -8.59
N ALA A 29 -5.76 -7.89 -8.33
CA ALA A 29 -4.73 -6.97 -7.92
C ALA A 29 -3.55 -7.00 -8.90
N GLY A 30 -2.97 -5.85 -9.18
CA GLY A 30 -1.81 -5.71 -10.04
C GLY A 30 -0.90 -4.60 -9.56
N VAL A 31 0.39 -4.72 -9.85
CA VAL A 31 1.42 -3.72 -9.54
C VAL A 31 2.15 -3.38 -10.81
N ALA A 32 2.34 -2.09 -11.06
CA ALA A 32 3.20 -1.58 -12.12
C ALA A 32 4.23 -0.63 -11.52
N ALA A 33 5.47 -0.74 -11.93
CA ALA A 33 6.56 0.13 -11.51
C ALA A 33 7.38 0.60 -12.70
N SER A 34 7.81 1.86 -12.66
CA SER A 34 8.72 2.44 -13.64
C SER A 34 9.88 3.09 -12.92
N ARG A 35 11.07 2.93 -13.46
CA ARG A 35 12.27 3.60 -12.97
C ARG A 35 12.39 5.00 -13.54
N ARG A 36 12.96 5.92 -12.78
CA ARG A 36 13.33 7.25 -13.29
C ARG A 36 14.40 7.13 -14.37
N PRO A 37 14.40 7.99 -15.40
CA PRO A 37 15.46 8.02 -16.41
C PRO A 37 16.84 8.11 -15.75
N GLY A 38 17.79 7.28 -16.21
CA GLY A 38 19.15 7.21 -15.66
C GLY A 38 19.32 6.33 -14.43
N GLN A 39 18.25 5.80 -13.86
CA GLN A 39 18.33 4.86 -12.73
C GLN A 39 18.24 3.40 -13.20
N SER A 40 18.95 2.51 -12.50
CA SER A 40 18.93 1.07 -12.79
C SER A 40 17.71 0.35 -12.21
N VAL A 41 17.13 0.90 -11.12
CA VAL A 41 15.98 0.35 -10.40
C VAL A 41 15.02 1.46 -9.98
N SER A 42 13.74 1.11 -9.73
CA SER A 42 12.79 2.01 -9.05
C SER A 42 13.14 2.10 -7.57
N GLY A 43 12.98 3.30 -6.99
CA GLY A 43 13.03 3.53 -5.55
C GLY A 43 11.84 2.92 -4.79
N ASP A 44 10.74 2.65 -5.52
CA ASP A 44 9.51 2.12 -4.96
C ASP A 44 9.55 0.60 -4.84
N ALA A 45 8.84 0.08 -3.85
CA ALA A 45 8.51 -1.32 -3.72
C ALA A 45 7.02 -1.45 -3.39
N GLY A 46 6.37 -2.44 -3.98
CA GLY A 46 4.96 -2.69 -3.71
C GLY A 46 4.56 -4.09 -4.12
N GLY A 47 3.42 -4.51 -3.58
CA GLY A 47 2.86 -5.82 -3.85
C GLY A 47 1.53 -6.02 -3.15
N TRP A 48 1.01 -7.22 -3.28
CA TRP A 48 -0.20 -7.64 -2.60
C TRP A 48 -0.07 -9.10 -2.15
N PHE A 49 -0.74 -9.42 -1.06
CA PHE A 49 -0.81 -10.77 -0.51
C PHE A 49 -2.11 -10.96 0.27
N ARG A 50 -2.43 -12.19 0.61
CA ARG A 50 -3.55 -12.53 1.49
C ARG A 50 -3.02 -13.17 2.75
N ASP A 51 -3.61 -12.79 3.89
CA ASP A 51 -3.34 -13.47 5.15
C ASP A 51 -4.23 -14.72 5.30
N GLU A 52 -4.00 -15.48 6.39
CA GLU A 52 -4.76 -16.72 6.70
C GLU A 52 -6.25 -16.47 6.94
N ARG A 53 -6.64 -15.23 7.30
CA ARG A 53 -8.04 -14.82 7.48
C ARG A 53 -8.74 -14.52 6.15
N GLY A 54 -7.99 -14.46 5.06
CA GLY A 54 -8.45 -14.12 3.72
C GLY A 54 -8.54 -12.62 3.45
N VAL A 55 -7.99 -11.79 4.34
CA VAL A 55 -7.85 -10.35 4.10
C VAL A 55 -6.83 -10.12 3.01
N LEU A 56 -7.17 -9.27 2.05
CA LEU A 56 -6.25 -8.82 1.01
C LEU A 56 -5.53 -7.57 1.47
N TRP A 57 -4.22 -7.64 1.47
CA TRP A 57 -3.31 -6.55 1.75
C TRP A 57 -2.68 -6.04 0.46
N VAL A 58 -2.65 -4.72 0.29
CA VAL A 58 -1.89 -4.07 -0.78
C VAL A 58 -0.98 -3.05 -0.14
N VAL A 59 0.29 -3.10 -0.49
CA VAL A 59 1.34 -2.27 0.10
C VAL A 59 2.08 -1.55 -1.00
N LEU A 60 2.26 -0.24 -0.85
CA LEU A 60 3.14 0.59 -1.66
C LEU A 60 4.07 1.35 -0.73
N CYS A 61 5.37 1.21 -0.95
CA CYS A 61 6.44 1.87 -0.22
C CYS A 61 7.28 2.67 -1.20
N ASP A 62 7.46 3.96 -0.97
CA ASP A 62 8.33 4.82 -1.77
C ASP A 62 9.52 5.27 -0.92
N GLY A 63 10.71 4.80 -1.30
CA GLY A 63 11.96 5.10 -0.59
C GLY A 63 12.47 6.50 -0.93
N MET A 64 13.04 7.17 0.07
CA MET A 64 13.59 8.51 -0.14
C MET A 64 14.65 8.56 -1.24
N GLY A 65 14.48 9.50 -2.16
CA GLY A 65 15.44 9.72 -3.24
C GLY A 65 15.16 8.85 -4.47
N SER A 66 16.17 8.22 -5.02
CA SER A 66 16.03 7.38 -6.22
C SER A 66 17.14 6.34 -6.31
N GLY A 67 16.90 5.29 -7.11
CA GLY A 67 17.91 4.28 -7.39
C GLY A 67 18.09 3.24 -6.27
N PRO A 68 19.28 2.60 -6.17
CA PRO A 68 19.47 1.42 -5.33
C PRO A 68 19.29 1.64 -3.84
N GLU A 69 19.65 2.79 -3.30
CA GLU A 69 19.52 3.08 -1.85
C GLU A 69 18.04 3.24 -1.46
N ALA A 70 17.29 4.07 -2.20
CA ALA A 70 15.84 4.19 -2.00
C ALA A 70 15.14 2.83 -2.13
N ALA A 71 15.54 2.01 -3.12
CA ALA A 71 15.02 0.67 -3.32
C ALA A 71 15.33 -0.31 -2.16
N LYS A 72 16.41 -0.11 -1.42
CA LYS A 72 16.72 -0.93 -0.23
C LYS A 72 15.74 -0.67 0.90
N ASP A 73 15.43 0.60 1.16
CA ASP A 73 14.56 0.99 2.26
C ASP A 73 13.09 0.65 1.96
N SER A 74 12.61 0.93 0.75
CA SER A 74 11.26 0.56 0.34
C SER A 74 11.04 -0.96 0.32
N ARG A 75 12.00 -1.75 -0.16
CA ARG A 75 11.93 -3.22 -0.13
C ARG A 75 12.00 -3.78 1.28
N PHE A 76 12.82 -3.18 2.15
CA PHE A 76 12.87 -3.57 3.55
C PHE A 76 11.51 -3.34 4.21
N ALA A 77 10.92 -2.15 4.01
CA ALA A 77 9.62 -1.80 4.54
C ALA A 77 8.52 -2.76 4.05
N TYR A 78 8.46 -3.00 2.73
CA TYR A 78 7.51 -3.94 2.14
C TYR A 78 7.61 -5.34 2.75
N ARG A 79 8.83 -5.91 2.78
CA ARG A 79 9.04 -7.28 3.29
C ARG A 79 8.71 -7.42 4.77
N LEU A 80 9.07 -6.43 5.58
CA LEU A 80 8.75 -6.44 7.01
C LEU A 80 7.24 -6.39 7.24
N LEU A 81 6.52 -5.51 6.54
CA LEU A 81 5.05 -5.45 6.60
C LEU A 81 4.43 -6.76 6.14
N GLU A 82 4.86 -7.30 5.01
CA GLU A 82 4.36 -8.59 4.50
C GLU A 82 4.51 -9.70 5.53
N GLN A 83 5.67 -9.83 6.16
CA GLN A 83 5.92 -10.85 7.19
C GLN A 83 5.05 -10.65 8.44
N LEU A 84 4.97 -9.43 8.97
CA LEU A 84 4.20 -9.14 10.17
C LEU A 84 2.70 -9.34 9.94
N LEU A 85 2.16 -8.80 8.85
CA LEU A 85 0.74 -8.90 8.54
C LEU A 85 0.33 -10.33 8.18
N SER A 86 1.15 -11.05 7.42
CA SER A 86 0.91 -12.48 7.12
C SER A 86 0.94 -13.35 8.36
N SER A 87 1.72 -12.97 9.39
CA SER A 87 1.75 -13.65 10.69
C SER A 87 0.55 -13.28 11.59
N GLY A 88 -0.41 -12.48 11.12
CA GLY A 88 -1.59 -12.06 11.87
C GLY A 88 -1.38 -10.91 12.84
N ILE A 89 -0.22 -10.24 12.80
CA ILE A 89 0.01 -9.01 13.57
C ILE A 89 -0.87 -7.90 13.00
N GLY A 90 -1.57 -7.17 13.88
CA GLY A 90 -2.45 -6.08 13.47
C GLY A 90 -1.69 -4.92 12.80
N PRO A 91 -2.36 -4.16 11.89
CA PRO A 91 -1.71 -3.15 11.06
C PRO A 91 -1.06 -2.03 11.87
N GLU A 92 -1.66 -1.56 12.94
CA GLU A 92 -1.08 -0.50 13.79
C GLU A 92 0.22 -0.97 14.45
N THR A 93 0.25 -2.22 14.95
CA THR A 93 1.45 -2.82 15.55
C THR A 93 2.53 -3.06 14.51
N ALA A 94 2.15 -3.55 13.32
CA ALA A 94 3.07 -3.79 12.22
C ALA A 94 3.72 -2.47 11.75
N LEU A 95 2.94 -1.40 11.58
CA LEU A 95 3.42 -0.09 11.21
C LEU A 95 4.30 0.54 12.30
N GLY A 96 3.92 0.42 13.58
CA GLY A 96 4.75 0.87 14.69
C GLY A 96 6.10 0.15 14.76
N THR A 97 6.10 -1.17 14.55
CA THR A 97 7.34 -1.98 14.48
C THR A 97 8.21 -1.55 13.31
N LEU A 98 7.61 -1.30 12.13
CA LEU A 98 8.34 -0.81 10.97
C LEU A 98 8.95 0.57 11.23
N CYS A 99 8.18 1.51 11.81
CA CYS A 99 8.69 2.85 12.15
C CYS A 99 9.92 2.74 13.06
N GLY A 100 9.85 1.98 14.16
CA GLY A 100 10.99 1.78 15.05
C GLY A 100 12.20 1.14 14.36
N ALA A 101 11.98 0.17 13.48
CA ALA A 101 13.06 -0.45 12.72
C ALA A 101 13.71 0.53 11.72
N LEU A 102 12.94 1.39 11.08
CA LEU A 102 13.46 2.42 10.17
C LEU A 102 14.20 3.53 10.94
N GLU A 103 13.73 3.92 12.13
CA GLU A 103 14.42 4.88 12.99
C GLU A 103 15.83 4.42 13.37
N LEU A 104 15.96 3.16 13.80
CA LEU A 104 17.27 2.54 14.07
C LEU A 104 18.18 2.53 12.84
N ARG A 105 17.61 2.31 11.66
CA ARG A 105 18.36 2.38 10.41
C ARG A 105 18.70 3.81 10.01
N TRP A 106 17.84 4.79 10.29
CA TRP A 106 18.07 6.20 10.01
C TRP A 106 19.37 6.70 10.63
N GLU A 107 19.65 6.33 11.87
CA GLU A 107 20.91 6.69 12.55
C GLU A 107 22.15 6.20 11.80
N CYS A 108 22.00 5.12 10.99
CA CYS A 108 23.10 4.51 10.24
C CYS A 108 23.13 4.94 8.76
N THR A 109 21.98 5.13 8.11
CA THR A 109 21.87 5.27 6.65
C THR A 109 21.11 6.52 6.19
N GLY A 110 20.36 7.18 7.07
CA GLY A 110 19.60 8.41 6.77
C GLY A 110 18.35 8.18 5.90
N GLY A 111 17.85 6.94 5.77
CA GLY A 111 16.73 6.59 4.88
C GLY A 111 15.38 6.60 5.60
N PHE A 112 14.35 7.15 4.95
CA PHE A 112 12.95 7.01 5.35
C PHE A 112 12.12 6.57 4.14
N THR A 113 10.90 6.11 4.38
CA THR A 113 10.02 5.65 3.30
C THR A 113 8.57 6.06 3.57
N THR A 114 7.84 6.37 2.53
CA THR A 114 6.39 6.54 2.63
C THR A 114 5.72 5.18 2.63
N ILE A 115 4.59 5.06 3.30
CA ILE A 115 3.82 3.81 3.36
C ILE A 115 2.38 4.10 2.99
N ASP A 116 1.87 3.39 1.99
CA ASP A 116 0.46 3.30 1.65
C ASP A 116 0.04 1.83 1.79
N LEU A 117 -0.73 1.53 2.84
CA LEU A 117 -1.16 0.18 3.17
C LEU A 117 -2.69 0.11 3.08
N LEU A 118 -3.20 -0.73 2.21
CA LEU A 118 -4.62 -1.04 2.10
C LEU A 118 -4.90 -2.43 2.68
N GLU A 119 -5.81 -2.48 3.64
CA GLU A 119 -6.47 -3.67 4.17
C GLU A 119 -7.85 -3.79 3.52
N LEU A 120 -8.17 -4.94 2.96
CA LEU A 120 -9.47 -5.20 2.35
C LEU A 120 -10.02 -6.55 2.78
N ASP A 121 -11.11 -6.52 3.56
CA ASP A 121 -11.89 -7.72 3.86
C ASP A 121 -12.80 -8.06 2.66
N LEU A 122 -12.48 -9.15 1.98
CA LEU A 122 -13.23 -9.62 0.81
C LEU A 122 -14.61 -10.17 1.15
N LYS A 123 -14.91 -10.45 2.41
CA LYS A 123 -16.24 -10.94 2.83
C LYS A 123 -17.24 -9.79 2.96
N SER A 124 -16.78 -8.65 3.47
CA SER A 124 -17.62 -7.48 3.72
C SER A 124 -17.46 -6.37 2.67
N GLY A 125 -16.31 -6.34 1.98
CA GLY A 125 -15.87 -5.24 1.14
C GLY A 125 -15.35 -4.04 1.94
N GLU A 126 -15.23 -4.16 3.27
CA GLU A 126 -14.65 -3.11 4.10
C GLU A 126 -13.16 -2.95 3.80
N GLY A 127 -12.79 -1.72 3.47
CA GLY A 127 -11.42 -1.30 3.21
C GLY A 127 -10.93 -0.29 4.23
N VAL A 128 -9.68 -0.43 4.65
CA VAL A 128 -8.99 0.53 5.51
C VAL A 128 -7.66 0.87 4.86
N VAL A 129 -7.40 2.16 4.70
CA VAL A 129 -6.10 2.65 4.23
C VAL A 129 -5.36 3.29 5.39
N TYR A 130 -4.11 2.88 5.57
CA TYR A 130 -3.17 3.42 6.54
C TYR A 130 -2.04 4.12 5.78
N LYS A 131 -1.80 5.40 6.05
CA LYS A 131 -0.81 6.21 5.34
C LYS A 131 0.22 6.81 6.27
N LEU A 132 1.49 6.72 5.87
CA LEU A 132 2.61 7.44 6.49
C LEU A 132 3.34 8.21 5.38
N GLY A 133 3.04 9.50 5.25
CA GLY A 133 3.64 10.40 4.26
C GLY A 133 3.38 10.03 2.80
N ALA A 134 2.48 9.09 2.55
CA ALA A 134 2.26 8.51 1.22
C ALA A 134 1.46 9.44 0.30
N GLY A 135 1.66 9.26 -0.99
CA GLY A 135 0.86 9.85 -2.06
C GLY A 135 -0.64 9.52 -1.92
N PRO A 136 -1.50 10.07 -2.76
CA PRO A 136 -2.94 9.84 -2.66
C PRO A 136 -3.32 8.42 -3.07
N THR A 137 -4.33 7.86 -2.40
CA THR A 137 -5.08 6.70 -2.88
C THR A 137 -6.35 7.18 -3.56
N TYR A 138 -6.63 6.68 -4.74
CA TYR A 138 -7.83 7.00 -5.50
C TYR A 138 -8.82 5.85 -5.46
N LEU A 139 -10.09 6.19 -5.24
CA LEU A 139 -11.21 5.27 -5.33
C LEU A 139 -12.12 5.70 -6.47
N ARG A 140 -12.42 4.78 -7.40
CA ARG A 140 -13.37 5.04 -8.47
C ARG A 140 -14.60 4.16 -8.29
N ARG A 141 -15.77 4.80 -8.28
CA ARG A 141 -17.10 4.18 -8.23
C ARG A 141 -18.03 4.86 -9.21
N ASP A 142 -18.70 4.13 -10.07
CA ASP A 142 -19.70 4.65 -11.01
C ASP A 142 -19.20 5.87 -11.81
N GLY A 143 -17.93 5.86 -12.21
CA GLY A 143 -17.27 6.96 -12.91
C GLY A 143 -16.85 8.14 -12.01
N VAL A 144 -17.20 8.15 -10.74
CA VAL A 144 -16.80 9.18 -9.76
C VAL A 144 -15.47 8.79 -9.13
N LEU A 145 -14.53 9.73 -9.11
CA LEU A 145 -13.22 9.57 -8.50
C LEU A 145 -13.17 10.30 -7.16
N SER A 146 -12.85 9.56 -6.10
CA SER A 146 -12.59 10.10 -4.76
C SER A 146 -11.11 9.97 -4.44
N ARG A 147 -10.57 10.88 -3.63
CA ARG A 147 -9.15 10.95 -3.26
C ARG A 147 -9.00 10.85 -1.74
N ILE A 148 -8.14 9.94 -1.29
CA ILE A 148 -7.70 9.81 0.11
C ILE A 148 -6.24 10.29 0.17
N GLY A 149 -6.00 11.40 0.87
CA GLY A 149 -4.67 11.96 1.08
C GLY A 149 -4.03 11.53 2.39
N SER A 150 -2.81 12.00 2.63
CA SER A 150 -2.10 11.90 3.90
C SER A 150 -1.59 13.27 4.32
N SER A 151 -1.57 13.49 5.63
CA SER A 151 -0.96 14.66 6.27
C SER A 151 0.18 14.29 7.22
N THR A 152 0.44 13.00 7.38
CA THR A 152 1.50 12.46 8.24
C THR A 152 2.87 12.53 7.58
N LEU A 153 3.90 12.38 8.40
CA LEU A 153 5.28 12.26 7.94
C LEU A 153 5.57 10.82 7.48
N PRO A 154 6.57 10.62 6.60
CA PRO A 154 7.07 9.30 6.23
C PRO A 154 7.53 8.49 7.43
N ALA A 155 7.49 7.16 7.30
CA ALA A 155 7.96 6.23 8.31
C ALA A 155 9.49 6.35 8.49
N GLY A 156 9.95 6.38 9.74
CA GLY A 156 11.35 6.53 10.12
C GLY A 156 11.81 7.98 10.26
N LEU A 157 11.00 8.98 9.88
CA LEU A 157 11.38 10.39 9.99
C LEU A 157 11.14 10.97 11.40
N ARG A 158 10.21 10.39 12.15
CA ARG A 158 9.91 10.78 13.55
C ARG A 158 9.55 9.57 14.40
N PRO A 159 10.03 9.50 15.67
CA PRO A 159 9.59 8.48 16.60
C PRO A 159 8.09 8.51 16.85
N GLY A 160 7.46 7.34 16.84
CA GLY A 160 6.06 7.17 17.25
C GLY A 160 5.01 7.78 16.32
N GLY A 161 5.33 8.00 15.06
CA GLY A 161 4.37 8.52 14.07
C GLY A 161 3.16 7.57 13.89
N ALA A 162 1.94 8.08 14.18
CA ALA A 162 0.72 7.34 13.88
C ALA A 162 0.31 7.56 12.42
N PRO A 163 -0.21 6.51 11.72
CA PRO A 163 -0.70 6.66 10.37
C PRO A 163 -2.00 7.46 10.30
N ASP A 164 -2.22 8.16 9.19
CA ASP A 164 -3.58 8.56 8.82
C ASP A 164 -4.37 7.31 8.45
N VAL A 165 -5.57 7.17 9.02
CA VAL A 165 -6.44 6.01 8.79
C VAL A 165 -7.74 6.45 8.15
N SER A 166 -8.08 5.88 7.01
CA SER A 166 -9.33 6.12 6.30
C SER A 166 -10.07 4.82 6.04
N ARG A 167 -11.38 4.79 6.32
CA ARG A 167 -12.24 3.63 6.12
C ARG A 167 -13.23 3.90 5.00
N PHE A 168 -13.48 2.86 4.21
CA PHE A 168 -14.45 2.89 3.12
C PHE A 168 -14.99 1.49 2.88
N ARG A 169 -15.92 1.35 1.95
CA ARG A 169 -16.42 0.05 1.53
C ARG A 169 -16.39 -0.04 0.02
N LEU A 170 -15.74 -1.06 -0.51
CA LEU A 170 -15.73 -1.38 -1.93
C LEU A 170 -16.91 -2.29 -2.30
N ARG A 171 -17.39 -2.13 -3.51
CA ARG A 171 -18.46 -2.93 -4.15
C ARG A 171 -17.93 -3.53 -5.45
N PRO A 172 -18.59 -4.54 -6.01
CA PRO A 172 -18.28 -5.02 -7.35
C PRO A 172 -18.22 -3.87 -8.36
N GLY A 173 -17.18 -3.83 -9.19
CA GLY A 173 -16.94 -2.76 -10.16
C GLY A 173 -16.18 -1.53 -9.66
N ASP A 174 -15.96 -1.41 -8.34
CA ASP A 174 -15.11 -0.35 -7.79
C ASP A 174 -13.63 -0.64 -8.07
N LEU A 175 -12.84 0.43 -8.15
CA LEU A 175 -11.38 0.38 -8.32
C LEU A 175 -10.72 1.21 -7.23
N ALA A 176 -9.69 0.64 -6.59
CA ALA A 176 -8.77 1.35 -5.70
C ALA A 176 -7.37 1.41 -6.35
N VAL A 177 -6.75 2.58 -6.34
CA VAL A 177 -5.41 2.80 -6.93
C VAL A 177 -4.54 3.54 -5.92
N LEU A 178 -3.44 2.91 -5.51
CA LEU A 178 -2.40 3.50 -4.70
C LEU A 178 -1.30 4.01 -5.63
N VAL A 179 -0.82 5.22 -5.41
CA VAL A 179 0.20 5.83 -6.27
C VAL A 179 1.33 6.45 -5.46
N SER A 180 2.56 6.34 -5.95
CA SER A 180 3.71 7.08 -5.42
C SER A 180 3.78 8.50 -6.00
N ASP A 181 4.66 9.34 -5.48
CA ASP A 181 4.83 10.75 -5.89
C ASP A 181 5.27 10.90 -7.36
N GLY A 182 5.88 9.87 -7.94
CA GLY A 182 6.27 9.86 -9.35
C GLY A 182 5.10 9.84 -10.33
N VAL A 183 3.86 9.66 -9.86
CA VAL A 183 2.62 9.59 -10.65
C VAL A 183 1.79 10.86 -10.53
N THR A 184 1.96 11.62 -9.46
CA THR A 184 1.17 12.83 -9.11
C THR A 184 1.80 14.13 -9.59
#